data_3e71dbf61660c7b6399f2e315d544dcc
#
_entry.id   3e71dbf61660c7b6399f2e315d544dcc
#
_cell.length_a   1.000
_cell.length_b   1.000
_cell.length_c   1.000
_cell.angle_alpha   90.00
_cell.angle_beta   90.00
_cell.angle_gamma   90.00
#
_symmetry.space_group_name_H-M   'P 1'
#
loop_
_entity.id
_entity.type
_entity.pdbx_description
1 polymer ?
#
loop_
_entity_poly.entity_id
_entity_poly.type
_entity_poly.pdbx_seq_one_letter_code
_entity_poly.pdbx_strand_id
1 'polypeptide(L)'
;QWMEDLLEWARPFTKLDEPVFLCGDLNIAHTEDDIWNPVGNKNMSGFLPQEREWFDRLLASGWNDLLRMGVGPGKGPYSWWSNRGQAREKDRGWRIDYVLANAAGAPLLQRASVMREGGLVVSDHAPVIVDLDI
;
A
#
# COMPACT_ATOMS: atom_id res chain seq x y z
N GLN A 1 16.65 -8.91 0.48
CA GLN A 1 17.39 -8.58 -0.75
C GLN A 1 16.49 -8.00 -1.84
N TRP A 2 15.28 -8.59 -2.04
CA TRP A 2 14.34 -8.07 -3.04
C TRP A 2 13.94 -6.61 -2.78
N MET A 3 13.89 -6.21 -1.53
CA MET A 3 13.54 -4.82 -1.16
C MET A 3 14.56 -3.83 -1.69
N GLU A 4 15.83 -4.12 -1.50
CA GLU A 4 16.90 -3.24 -2.01
C GLU A 4 16.95 -3.25 -3.53
N ASP A 5 16.74 -4.41 -4.14
CA ASP A 5 16.71 -4.53 -5.60
C ASP A 5 15.53 -3.75 -6.20
N LEU A 6 14.36 -3.82 -5.59
CA LEU A 6 13.19 -3.07 -6.05
C LEU A 6 13.41 -1.56 -5.92
N LEU A 7 13.95 -1.12 -4.79
CA LEU A 7 14.22 0.29 -4.55
C LEU A 7 15.18 0.84 -5.61
N GLU A 8 16.25 0.10 -5.92
CA GLU A 8 17.25 0.49 -6.89
C GLU A 8 16.66 0.52 -8.31
N TRP A 9 15.91 -0.54 -8.67
CA TRP A 9 15.27 -0.62 -9.98
C TRP A 9 14.24 0.49 -10.20
N ALA A 10 13.49 0.82 -9.19
CA ALA A 10 12.39 1.79 -9.29
C ALA A 10 12.88 3.24 -9.28
N ARG A 11 14.09 3.51 -8.78
CA ARG A 11 14.59 4.88 -8.57
C ARG A 11 14.59 5.74 -9.83
N PRO A 12 15.08 5.26 -10.99
CA PRO A 12 15.12 6.12 -12.20
C PRO A 12 13.75 6.62 -12.65
N PHE A 13 12.69 5.84 -12.40
CA PHE A 13 11.35 6.21 -12.84
C PHE A 13 10.79 7.40 -12.04
N THR A 14 11.31 7.67 -10.86
CA THR A 14 10.87 8.81 -10.06
C THR A 14 11.28 10.14 -10.66
N LYS A 15 12.28 10.14 -11.52
CA LYS A 15 12.85 11.36 -12.13
C LYS A 15 12.30 11.67 -13.50
N LEU A 16 11.43 10.81 -14.03
CA LEU A 16 10.83 11.04 -15.34
C LEU A 16 9.75 12.11 -15.26
N ASP A 17 9.64 12.89 -16.34
CA ASP A 17 8.56 13.87 -16.48
C ASP A 17 7.24 13.23 -16.88
N GLU A 18 7.27 11.96 -17.27
CA GLU A 18 6.09 11.19 -17.62
C GLU A 18 5.51 10.50 -16.40
N PRO A 19 4.17 10.41 -16.29
CA PRO A 19 3.56 9.67 -15.20
C PRO A 19 3.96 8.19 -15.21
N VAL A 20 4.44 7.70 -14.08
CA VAL A 20 4.77 6.27 -13.90
C VAL A 20 4.10 5.80 -12.62
N PHE A 21 3.46 4.62 -12.71
CA PHE A 21 2.76 4.00 -11.60
C PHE A 21 3.37 2.65 -11.31
N LEU A 22 3.64 2.39 -10.03
CA LEU A 22 4.15 1.12 -9.55
C LEU A 22 3.06 0.48 -8.69
N CYS A 23 2.52 -0.64 -9.13
CA CYS A 23 1.37 -1.27 -8.50
C CYS A 23 1.69 -2.69 -8.09
N GLY A 24 1.14 -3.13 -6.97
CA GLY A 24 1.23 -4.53 -6.59
C GLY A 24 1.17 -4.76 -5.10
N ASP A 25 1.26 -6.03 -4.75
CA ASP A 25 1.31 -6.51 -3.38
C ASP A 25 2.77 -6.50 -2.91
N LEU A 26 3.08 -5.60 -1.98
CA LEU A 26 4.43 -5.50 -1.41
C LEU A 26 4.56 -6.30 -0.11
N ASN A 27 3.47 -6.89 0.38
CA ASN A 27 3.46 -7.68 1.62
C ASN A 27 3.98 -6.92 2.84
N ILE A 28 3.88 -5.60 2.84
CA ILE A 28 4.32 -4.74 3.93
C ILE A 28 3.21 -3.75 4.25
N ALA A 29 2.81 -3.69 5.52
CA ALA A 29 1.99 -2.58 6.04
C ALA A 29 2.95 -1.48 6.48
N HIS A 30 2.79 -0.27 5.93
CA HIS A 30 3.77 0.79 6.09
C HIS A 30 3.77 1.41 7.48
N THR A 31 2.59 1.85 7.95
CA THR A 31 2.46 2.55 9.23
C THR A 31 1.49 1.84 10.17
N GLU A 32 1.37 2.36 11.39
CA GLU A 32 0.43 1.81 12.36
C GLU A 32 -1.03 1.94 11.91
N ASP A 33 -1.32 2.86 10.99
CA ASP A 33 -2.66 3.01 10.42
C ASP A 33 -2.96 1.96 9.35
N ASP A 34 -1.97 1.23 8.91
CA ASP A 34 -2.09 0.27 7.81
C ASP A 34 -2.28 -1.17 8.30
N ILE A 35 -2.43 -1.35 9.60
CA ILE A 35 -2.64 -2.65 10.22
C ILE A 35 -3.55 -2.50 11.44
N TRP A 36 -4.44 -3.50 11.62
CA TRP A 36 -5.46 -3.44 12.68
C TRP A 36 -4.88 -3.52 14.11
N ASN A 37 -3.74 -4.21 14.29
CA ASN A 37 -3.12 -4.38 15.61
C ASN A 37 -1.62 -4.19 15.52
N PRO A 38 -1.14 -2.94 15.48
CA PRO A 38 0.29 -2.68 15.30
C PRO A 38 1.14 -3.18 16.47
N VAL A 39 0.64 -3.09 17.70
CA VAL A 39 1.41 -3.51 18.87
C VAL A 39 1.64 -5.01 18.86
N GLY A 40 0.60 -5.79 18.56
CA GLY A 40 0.68 -7.25 18.54
C GLY A 40 1.45 -7.80 17.35
N ASN A 41 1.64 -7.00 16.30
CA ASN A 41 2.25 -7.45 15.05
C ASN A 41 3.63 -6.84 14.79
N LYS A 42 4.23 -6.13 15.74
CA LYS A 42 5.49 -5.42 15.50
C LYS A 42 6.67 -6.31 15.15
N ASN A 43 6.59 -7.61 15.45
CA ASN A 43 7.62 -8.58 15.13
C ASN A 43 7.19 -9.57 14.06
N MET A 44 6.07 -9.29 13.39
CA MET A 44 5.53 -10.14 12.34
C MET A 44 6.07 -9.73 10.98
N SER A 45 6.38 -10.73 10.13
CA SER A 45 6.70 -10.49 8.73
C SER A 45 5.60 -9.67 8.08
N GLY A 46 5.98 -8.63 7.36
CA GLY A 46 5.05 -7.66 6.78
C GLY A 46 4.90 -6.40 7.63
N PHE A 47 5.34 -6.42 8.89
CA PHE A 47 5.31 -5.24 9.76
C PHE A 47 6.58 -5.10 10.59
N LEU A 48 7.68 -5.69 10.14
CA LEU A 48 8.97 -5.58 10.82
C LEU A 48 9.51 -4.15 10.70
N PRO A 49 10.24 -3.66 11.72
CA PRO A 49 10.82 -2.32 11.66
C PRO A 49 11.65 -2.06 10.42
N GLN A 50 12.46 -3.03 9.98
CA GLN A 50 13.32 -2.88 8.80
C GLN A 50 12.49 -2.84 7.50
N GLU A 51 11.35 -3.51 7.45
CA GLU A 51 10.45 -3.46 6.29
C GLU A 51 9.78 -2.09 6.19
N ARG A 52 9.30 -1.58 7.31
CA ARG A 52 8.67 -0.26 7.37
C ARG A 52 9.67 0.85 7.06
N GLU A 53 10.89 0.73 7.55
CA GLU A 53 11.96 1.68 7.25
C GLU A 53 12.31 1.66 5.76
N TRP A 54 12.35 0.47 5.14
CA TRP A 54 12.57 0.36 3.71
C TRP A 54 11.46 1.08 2.93
N PHE A 55 10.20 0.92 3.37
CA PHE A 55 9.08 1.60 2.72
C PHE A 55 9.21 3.12 2.84
N ASP A 56 9.67 3.62 3.98
CA ASP A 56 9.98 5.04 4.15
C ASP A 56 11.01 5.50 3.11
N ARG A 57 12.04 4.71 2.89
CA ARG A 57 13.08 5.04 1.88
C ARG A 57 12.51 4.99 0.47
N LEU A 58 11.62 4.06 0.19
CA LEU A 58 10.96 3.97 -1.12
C LEU A 58 10.18 5.26 -1.40
N LEU A 59 9.37 5.72 -0.46
CA LEU A 59 8.62 6.96 -0.61
C LEU A 59 9.54 8.18 -0.69
N ALA A 60 10.59 8.21 0.13
CA ALA A 60 11.56 9.31 0.12
C ALA A 60 12.31 9.42 -1.19
N SER A 61 12.41 8.33 -1.95
CA SER A 61 13.07 8.34 -3.26
C SER A 61 12.24 9.01 -4.35
N GLY A 62 10.95 9.30 -4.10
CA GLY A 62 10.09 10.02 -5.04
C GLY A 62 8.79 9.32 -5.39
N TRP A 63 8.44 8.25 -4.70
CA TRP A 63 7.16 7.56 -4.90
C TRP A 63 6.11 8.12 -3.94
N ASN A 64 4.87 8.19 -4.41
CA ASN A 64 3.73 8.70 -3.64
C ASN A 64 2.68 7.61 -3.51
N ASP A 65 2.21 7.40 -2.28
CA ASP A 65 1.20 6.39 -1.97
C ASP A 65 -0.19 6.95 -2.29
N LEU A 66 -0.72 6.59 -3.45
CA LEU A 66 -1.95 7.19 -3.96
C LEU A 66 -3.18 6.85 -3.12
N LEU A 67 -3.28 5.63 -2.61
CA LEU A 67 -4.42 5.28 -1.77
C LEU A 67 -4.43 6.13 -0.51
N ARG A 68 -3.29 6.25 0.17
CA ARG A 68 -3.22 7.08 1.38
C ARG A 68 -3.48 8.55 1.07
N MET A 69 -2.99 9.05 -0.04
CA MET A 69 -3.27 10.43 -0.46
C MET A 69 -4.76 10.65 -0.69
N GLY A 70 -5.42 9.70 -1.35
CA GLY A 70 -6.83 9.82 -1.69
C GLY A 70 -7.78 9.67 -0.52
N VAL A 71 -7.47 8.78 0.43
CA VAL A 71 -8.34 8.54 1.59
C VAL A 71 -8.00 9.43 2.79
N GLY A 72 -6.80 10.01 2.81
CA GLY A 72 -6.37 10.85 3.92
C GLY A 72 -5.89 10.05 5.13
N PRO A 73 -5.61 10.74 6.25
CA PRO A 73 -5.09 10.09 7.45
C PRO A 73 -6.15 9.23 8.16
N GLY A 74 -5.69 8.27 8.96
CA GLY A 74 -6.56 7.41 9.77
C GLY A 74 -6.34 5.94 9.51
N LYS A 75 -6.98 5.11 10.35
CA LYS A 75 -6.89 3.64 10.26
C LYS A 75 -7.50 3.14 8.98
N GLY A 76 -6.77 2.26 8.28
CA GLY A 76 -7.24 1.67 7.03
C GLY A 76 -7.36 2.66 5.90
N PRO A 77 -8.08 2.30 4.84
CA PRO A 77 -8.70 0.99 4.61
C PRO A 77 -7.67 -0.11 4.41
N TYR A 78 -8.09 -1.37 4.62
CA TYR A 78 -7.22 -2.52 4.45
C TYR A 78 -7.48 -3.20 3.11
N SER A 79 -6.47 -3.90 2.60
CA SER A 79 -6.56 -4.60 1.32
C SER A 79 -6.46 -6.12 1.46
N TRP A 80 -6.11 -6.61 2.63
CA TRP A 80 -5.97 -8.04 2.90
C TRP A 80 -6.43 -8.39 4.31
N TRP A 81 -7.01 -9.56 4.47
CA TRP A 81 -7.43 -10.10 5.76
C TRP A 81 -7.08 -11.57 5.82
N SER A 82 -6.59 -12.03 6.98
CA SER A 82 -6.38 -13.45 7.22
C SER A 82 -7.71 -14.22 7.12
N ASN A 83 -7.62 -15.48 6.73
CA ASN A 83 -8.77 -16.38 6.73
C ASN A 83 -9.12 -16.90 8.14
N ARG A 84 -8.35 -16.50 9.15
CA ARG A 84 -8.51 -16.96 10.53
C ARG A 84 -9.22 -15.92 11.39
N GLY A 85 -9.89 -16.41 12.45
CA GLY A 85 -10.42 -15.55 13.50
C GLY A 85 -11.47 -14.56 13.06
N GLN A 86 -12.15 -14.82 11.93
CA GLN A 86 -13.14 -13.90 11.39
C GLN A 86 -12.56 -12.50 11.14
N ALA A 87 -11.29 -12.44 10.71
CA ALA A 87 -10.58 -11.19 10.53
C ALA A 87 -11.31 -10.25 9.58
N ARG A 88 -11.87 -10.78 8.50
CA ARG A 88 -12.57 -9.97 7.50
C ARG A 88 -13.86 -9.37 8.04
N GLU A 89 -14.67 -10.15 8.74
CA GLU A 89 -15.92 -9.69 9.33
C GLU A 89 -15.67 -8.62 10.38
N LYS A 90 -14.60 -8.77 11.16
CA LYS A 90 -14.21 -7.83 12.21
C LYS A 90 -13.34 -6.68 11.68
N ASP A 91 -13.06 -6.68 10.39
CA ASP A 91 -12.18 -5.72 9.71
C ASP A 91 -10.79 -5.62 10.36
N ARG A 92 -10.22 -6.77 10.69
CA ARG A 92 -8.87 -6.88 11.26
C ARG A 92 -7.88 -7.14 10.14
N GLY A 93 -7.65 -6.13 9.32
CA GLY A 93 -6.91 -6.27 8.08
C GLY A 93 -5.55 -5.60 8.09
N TRP A 94 -4.91 -5.71 6.93
CA TRP A 94 -3.62 -5.12 6.61
C TRP A 94 -3.74 -4.41 5.26
N ARG A 95 -3.11 -3.26 5.13
CA ARG A 95 -2.98 -2.59 3.84
C ARG A 95 -1.61 -2.92 3.28
N ILE A 96 -1.57 -3.83 2.32
CA ILE A 96 -0.32 -4.36 1.76
C ILE A 96 -0.26 -4.26 0.23
N ASP A 97 -1.36 -3.85 -0.40
CA ASP A 97 -1.44 -3.65 -1.85
C ASP A 97 -1.41 -2.16 -2.14
N TYR A 98 -0.58 -1.75 -3.09
CA TYR A 98 -0.26 -0.35 -3.30
C TYR A 98 -0.40 0.05 -4.76
N VAL A 99 -0.78 1.31 -4.95
CA VAL A 99 -0.60 2.04 -6.20
C VAL A 99 0.26 3.24 -5.86
N LEU A 100 1.50 3.23 -6.32
CA LEU A 100 2.46 4.31 -6.10
C LEU A 100 2.64 5.07 -7.40
N ALA A 101 2.85 6.38 -7.32
CA ALA A 101 3.10 7.22 -8.48
C ALA A 101 4.35 8.07 -8.26
N ASN A 102 5.06 8.36 -9.36
CA ASN A 102 6.12 9.35 -9.31
C ASN A 102 5.53 10.78 -9.22
N ALA A 103 6.40 11.78 -9.17
CA ALA A 103 5.97 13.17 -9.06
C ALA A 103 5.09 13.62 -10.22
N ALA A 104 5.33 13.10 -11.43
CA ALA A 104 4.53 13.43 -12.61
C ALA A 104 3.15 12.76 -12.56
N GLY A 105 3.04 11.58 -11.94
CA GLY A 105 1.77 10.84 -11.86
C GLY A 105 0.89 11.24 -10.70
N ALA A 106 1.46 11.64 -9.56
CA ALA A 106 0.69 11.93 -8.35
C ALA A 106 -0.40 13.00 -8.54
N PRO A 107 -0.15 14.10 -9.27
CA PRO A 107 -1.20 15.12 -9.48
C PRO A 107 -2.41 14.64 -10.27
N LEU A 108 -2.32 13.50 -10.95
CA LEU A 108 -3.42 12.96 -11.73
C LEU A 108 -4.47 12.25 -10.86
N LEU A 109 -4.17 12.05 -9.59
CA LEU A 109 -5.07 11.36 -8.67
C LEU A 109 -6.35 12.18 -8.47
N GLN A 110 -7.51 11.54 -8.69
CA GLN A 110 -8.80 12.12 -8.38
C GLN A 110 -9.45 11.46 -7.17
N ARG A 111 -9.46 10.13 -7.13
CA ARG A 111 -10.04 9.37 -6.03
C ARG A 111 -9.30 8.06 -5.84
N ALA A 112 -9.32 7.56 -4.60
CA ALA A 112 -8.78 6.24 -4.30
C ALA A 112 -9.65 5.56 -3.25
N SER A 113 -9.81 4.25 -3.37
CA SER A 113 -10.63 3.46 -2.46
C SER A 113 -10.21 2.00 -2.50
N VAL A 114 -10.75 1.23 -1.56
CA VAL A 114 -10.65 -0.24 -1.58
C VAL A 114 -12.07 -0.79 -1.70
N MET A 115 -12.28 -1.65 -2.70
CA MET A 115 -13.56 -2.33 -2.89
C MET A 115 -13.59 -3.58 -2.02
N ARG A 116 -13.84 -3.39 -0.74
CA ARG A 116 -13.79 -4.48 0.24
C ARG A 116 -14.71 -5.65 -0.12
N GLU A 117 -15.94 -5.35 -0.54
CA GLU A 117 -16.94 -6.36 -0.87
C GLU A 117 -16.53 -7.21 -2.06
N GLY A 118 -15.85 -6.62 -3.02
CA GLY A 118 -15.44 -7.32 -4.25
C GLY A 118 -14.46 -8.46 -4.00
N GLY A 119 -13.67 -8.37 -2.93
CA GLY A 119 -12.70 -9.40 -2.61
C GLY A 119 -13.25 -10.57 -1.80
N LEU A 120 -14.44 -10.43 -1.22
CA LEU A 120 -14.97 -11.43 -0.28
C LEU A 120 -15.22 -12.80 -0.88
N VAL A 121 -15.52 -12.88 -2.16
CA VAL A 121 -15.94 -14.11 -2.80
C VAL A 121 -14.80 -14.79 -3.55
N VAL A 122 -13.88 -14.02 -4.10
CA VAL A 122 -12.89 -14.56 -5.05
C VAL A 122 -11.45 -14.48 -4.53
N SER A 123 -11.18 -13.71 -3.47
CA SER A 123 -9.81 -13.51 -2.97
C SER A 123 -9.81 -13.09 -1.51
N ASP A 124 -8.71 -13.33 -0.80
CA ASP A 124 -8.44 -12.78 0.52
C ASP A 124 -7.91 -11.33 0.44
N HIS A 125 -7.63 -10.84 -0.77
CA HIS A 125 -7.37 -9.42 -1.03
C HIS A 125 -8.62 -8.74 -1.57
N ALA A 126 -8.70 -7.43 -1.38
CA ALA A 126 -9.72 -6.59 -2.00
C ALA A 126 -9.06 -5.66 -3.03
N PRO A 127 -9.74 -5.34 -4.14
CA PRO A 127 -9.18 -4.44 -5.13
C PRO A 127 -8.92 -3.05 -4.57
N VAL A 128 -7.73 -2.53 -4.87
CA VAL A 128 -7.40 -1.12 -4.65
C VAL A 128 -7.75 -0.38 -5.94
N ILE A 129 -8.57 0.66 -5.84
CA ILE A 129 -9.07 1.41 -7.00
C ILE A 129 -8.54 2.83 -6.92
N VAL A 130 -7.95 3.27 -8.03
CA VAL A 130 -7.45 4.64 -8.16
C VAL A 130 -8.01 5.23 -9.44
N ASP A 131 -8.68 6.38 -9.33
CA ASP A 131 -9.18 7.12 -10.48
C ASP A 131 -8.21 8.23 -10.82
N LEU A 132 -7.79 8.27 -12.07
CA LEU A 132 -6.80 9.21 -12.58
C LEU A 132 -7.40 10.08 -13.67
N ASP A 133 -7.01 11.36 -13.69
CA ASP A 133 -7.37 12.29 -14.74
C ASP A 133 -6.26 12.29 -15.80
N ILE A 134 -6.41 11.42 -16.79
CA ILE A 134 -5.41 11.25 -17.83
C ILE A 134 -5.76 12.06 -19.09
#